data_cde35c59fb4b4031f9dbdc005af6a0ff
#
_entry.id   cde35c59fb4b4031f9dbdc005af6a0ff
#
_cell.length_a   1.000
_cell.length_b   1.000
_cell.length_c   1.000
_cell.angle_alpha   90.00
_cell.angle_beta   90.00
_cell.angle_gamma   90.00
#
_symmetry.space_group_name_H-M   'P 1'
#
loop_
_entity.id
_entity.type
_entity.pdbx_description
1 polymer ?
#
loop_
_entity_poly.entity_id
_entity_poly.type
_entity_poly.pdbx_seq_one_letter_code
_entity_poly.pdbx_strand_id
1 'polypeptide(L)'
;MPRYAVYFKPSADRQLAKLPRDVQRRIVAAIEALADKPRPPGAVKITGDDNLRRIRVGDYRVVYEIHKGRLVVLVLRVAHRKDVYRGL
;
A
#
# COMPACT_ATOMS: atom_id res chain seq x y z
N MET A 1 -13.36 -3.54 -16.63
CA MET A 1 -11.96 -3.21 -16.35
C MET A 1 -11.32 -4.34 -15.57
N PRO A 2 -10.12 -4.81 -15.96
CA PRO A 2 -9.46 -5.83 -15.17
C PRO A 2 -9.13 -5.29 -13.79
N ARG A 3 -9.31 -6.13 -12.81
CA ARG A 3 -9.01 -5.79 -11.43
C ARG A 3 -7.66 -6.39 -11.04
N TYR A 4 -6.83 -5.60 -10.36
CA TYR A 4 -5.55 -6.08 -9.88
C TYR A 4 -5.75 -7.00 -8.68
N ALA A 5 -4.96 -8.07 -8.60
CA ALA A 5 -4.88 -8.87 -7.38
C ALA A 5 -3.99 -8.17 -6.37
N VAL A 6 -4.34 -8.23 -5.11
CA VAL A 6 -3.57 -7.59 -4.04
C VAL A 6 -2.89 -8.66 -3.20
N TYR A 7 -1.58 -8.53 -3.04
CA TYR A 7 -0.77 -9.39 -2.19
C TYR A 7 -0.02 -8.56 -1.17
N PHE A 8 0.28 -9.14 -0.04
CA PHE A 8 1.06 -8.51 1.02
C PHE A 8 2.39 -9.22 1.17
N LYS A 9 3.47 -8.46 1.18
CA LYS A 9 4.73 -8.98 1.67
C LYS A 9 4.53 -9.43 3.13
N PRO A 10 5.13 -10.56 3.57
CA PRO A 10 4.89 -11.05 4.94
C PRO A 10 5.15 -10.01 6.04
N SER A 11 6.17 -9.18 5.88
CA SER A 11 6.44 -8.11 6.86
C SER A 11 5.33 -7.06 6.89
N ALA A 12 4.74 -6.74 5.74
CA ALA A 12 3.63 -5.79 5.66
C ALA A 12 2.38 -6.35 6.33
N ASP A 13 2.11 -7.63 6.12
CA ASP A 13 0.98 -8.31 6.75
C ASP A 13 1.12 -8.27 8.28
N ARG A 14 2.31 -8.55 8.79
CA ARG A 14 2.57 -8.48 10.24
C ARG A 14 2.43 -7.05 10.78
N GLN A 15 2.87 -6.06 10.02
CA GLN A 15 2.75 -4.66 10.42
C GLN A 15 1.27 -4.26 10.54
N LEU A 16 0.47 -4.65 9.56
CA LEU A 16 -0.97 -4.38 9.59
C LEU A 16 -1.65 -5.05 10.79
N ALA A 17 -1.29 -6.30 11.07
CA ALA A 17 -1.91 -7.07 12.14
C ALA A 17 -1.68 -6.47 13.54
N LYS A 18 -0.64 -5.66 13.70
CA LYS A 18 -0.31 -5.01 14.98
C LYS A 18 -1.08 -3.73 15.24
N LEU A 19 -1.82 -3.23 14.26
CA LEU A 19 -2.52 -1.96 14.39
C LEU A 19 -3.89 -2.14 15.05
N PRO A 20 -4.45 -1.06 15.65
CA PRO A 20 -5.82 -1.12 16.15
C PRO A 20 -6.81 -1.50 15.05
N ARG A 21 -7.90 -2.17 15.41
CA ARG A 21 -8.84 -2.70 14.44
C ARG A 21 -9.46 -1.63 13.53
N ASP A 22 -9.80 -0.48 14.08
CA ASP A 22 -10.36 0.60 13.27
C ASP A 22 -9.37 1.11 12.23
N VAL A 23 -8.09 1.19 12.60
CA VAL A 23 -7.02 1.57 11.69
C VAL A 23 -6.84 0.49 10.61
N GLN A 24 -6.83 -0.78 11.02
CA GLN A 24 -6.74 -1.90 10.07
C GLN A 24 -7.85 -1.83 9.02
N ARG A 25 -9.10 -1.60 9.44
CA ARG A 25 -10.23 -1.52 8.51
C ARG A 25 -10.07 -0.39 7.50
N ARG A 26 -9.62 0.76 7.96
CA ARG A 26 -9.41 1.91 7.08
C ARG A 26 -8.30 1.65 6.07
N ILE A 27 -7.21 1.03 6.53
CA ILE A 27 -6.08 0.70 5.66
C ILE A 27 -6.49 -0.37 4.64
N VAL A 28 -7.18 -1.42 5.09
CA VAL A 28 -7.64 -2.49 4.19
C VAL A 28 -8.57 -1.92 3.11
N ALA A 29 -9.51 -1.05 3.50
CA ALA A 29 -10.41 -0.43 2.53
C ALA A 29 -9.63 0.38 1.48
N ALA A 30 -8.62 1.13 1.90
CA ALA A 30 -7.79 1.90 0.99
C ALA A 30 -6.98 1.01 0.06
N ILE A 31 -6.46 -0.10 0.58
CA ILE A 31 -5.69 -1.06 -0.23
C ILE A 31 -6.61 -1.77 -1.23
N GLU A 32 -7.82 -2.15 -0.83
CA GLU A 32 -8.77 -2.77 -1.74
C GLU A 32 -9.14 -1.85 -2.90
N ALA A 33 -9.22 -0.55 -2.64
CA ALA A 33 -9.47 0.42 -3.69
C ALA A 33 -8.35 0.45 -4.73
N LEU A 34 -7.12 0.10 -4.36
CA LEU A 34 -6.00 0.01 -5.29
C LEU A 34 -6.17 -1.10 -6.32
N ALA A 35 -6.98 -2.12 -6.02
CA ALA A 35 -7.27 -3.19 -6.96
C ALA A 35 -7.97 -2.66 -8.20
N ASP A 36 -8.80 -1.65 -8.06
CA ASP A 36 -9.51 -1.03 -9.16
C ASP A 36 -8.71 0.14 -9.77
N LYS A 37 -8.06 0.93 -8.93
CA LYS A 37 -7.28 2.10 -9.35
C LYS A 37 -5.94 2.11 -8.62
N PRO A 38 -4.90 1.47 -9.17
CA PRO A 38 -3.60 1.38 -8.49
C PRO A 38 -2.86 2.73 -8.37
N ARG A 39 -3.27 3.72 -9.16
CA ARG A 39 -2.71 5.07 -9.10
C ARG A 39 -3.78 6.11 -8.78
N PRO A 40 -4.39 6.05 -7.58
CA PRO A 40 -5.39 7.05 -7.21
C PRO A 40 -4.75 8.43 -7.04
N PRO A 41 -5.53 9.52 -7.04
CA PRO A 41 -4.98 10.87 -6.93
C PRO A 41 -4.04 11.11 -5.75
N GLY A 42 -4.20 10.41 -4.65
CA GLY A 42 -3.33 10.55 -3.48
C GLY A 42 -2.06 9.70 -3.51
N ALA A 43 -1.87 8.87 -4.55
CA ALA A 43 -0.70 8.00 -4.62
C ALA A 43 0.49 8.74 -5.20
N VAL A 44 1.59 8.77 -4.44
CA VAL A 44 2.79 9.52 -4.78
C VAL A 44 3.95 8.57 -5.07
N LYS A 45 4.73 8.85 -6.11
CA LYS A 45 5.95 8.10 -6.39
C LYS A 45 6.95 8.32 -5.26
N ILE A 46 7.63 7.25 -4.83
CA ILE A 46 8.62 7.35 -3.76
C ILE A 46 10.00 7.68 -4.33
N THR A 47 10.31 7.11 -5.50
CA THR A 47 11.59 7.31 -6.18
C THR A 47 11.32 7.63 -7.64
N GLY A 48 12.32 7.50 -8.49
CA GLY A 48 12.14 7.59 -9.93
C GLY A 48 11.30 6.46 -10.54
N ASP A 49 11.07 5.40 -9.79
CA ASP A 49 10.25 4.27 -10.25
C ASP A 49 8.77 4.60 -10.14
N ASP A 50 8.10 4.71 -11.29
CA ASP A 50 6.67 5.02 -11.37
C ASP A 50 5.80 3.94 -10.72
N ASN A 51 6.30 2.73 -10.58
CA ASN A 51 5.54 1.61 -10.03
C ASN A 51 5.67 1.47 -8.51
N LEU A 52 6.57 2.21 -7.89
CA LEU A 52 6.73 2.22 -6.42
C LEU A 52 6.06 3.47 -5.87
N ARG A 53 4.97 3.27 -5.14
CA ARG A 53 4.12 4.37 -4.69
C ARG A 53 3.74 4.22 -3.22
N ARG A 54 3.23 5.31 -2.67
CA ARG A 54 2.63 5.28 -1.35
C ARG A 54 1.27 5.96 -1.35
N ILE A 55 0.38 5.50 -0.47
CA ILE A 55 -0.85 6.21 -0.15
C ILE A 55 -0.85 6.55 1.34
N ARG A 56 -1.61 7.56 1.67
CA ARG A 56 -1.78 8.05 3.03
C ARG A 56 -3.12 7.60 3.57
N VAL A 57 -3.13 7.04 4.79
CA VAL A 57 -4.36 6.66 5.49
C VAL A 57 -4.22 7.20 6.92
N GLY A 58 -4.75 8.39 7.18
CA GLY A 58 -4.55 9.06 8.46
C GLY A 58 -3.07 9.32 8.72
N ASP A 59 -2.58 8.88 9.86
CA ASP A 59 -1.16 8.99 10.22
C ASP A 59 -0.31 7.85 9.70
N TYR A 60 -0.90 6.96 8.90
CA TYR A 60 -0.19 5.80 8.38
C TYR A 60 0.06 5.96 6.90
N ARG A 61 1.08 5.25 6.42
CA ARG A 61 1.44 5.19 5.01
C ARG A 61 1.50 3.74 4.58
N VAL A 62 1.04 3.50 3.36
CA VAL A 62 1.14 2.18 2.73
C VAL A 62 2.04 2.32 1.52
N VAL A 63 3.13 1.57 1.50
CA VAL A 63 4.05 1.52 0.36
C VAL A 63 3.75 0.27 -0.44
N TYR A 64 3.60 0.41 -1.75
CA TYR A 64 3.24 -0.71 -2.60
C TYR A 64 3.89 -0.60 -3.97
N GLU A 65 4.00 -1.74 -4.64
CA GLU A 65 4.46 -1.83 -6.03
C GLU A 65 3.32 -2.23 -6.94
N ILE A 66 3.34 -1.69 -8.15
CA ILE A 66 2.38 -2.05 -9.20
C ILE A 66 3.08 -2.91 -10.24
N HIS A 67 2.56 -4.09 -10.49
CA HIS A 67 3.05 -5.01 -11.53
C HIS A 67 2.02 -5.11 -12.63
N LYS A 68 2.07 -4.19 -13.59
CA LYS A 68 1.07 -4.07 -14.66
C LYS A 68 0.93 -5.34 -15.49
N GLY A 69 2.05 -5.96 -15.84
CA GLY A 69 2.02 -7.15 -16.69
C GLY A 69 1.34 -8.34 -16.05
N ARG A 70 1.28 -8.37 -14.73
CA ARG A 70 0.63 -9.43 -13.96
C ARG A 70 -0.68 -9.00 -13.33
N LEU A 71 -1.04 -7.72 -13.44
CA LEU A 71 -2.21 -7.13 -12.77
C LEU A 71 -2.16 -7.38 -11.25
N VAL A 72 -1.02 -7.07 -10.65
CA VAL A 72 -0.77 -7.28 -9.21
C VAL A 72 -0.38 -5.98 -8.54
N VAL A 73 -0.95 -5.75 -7.36
CA VAL A 73 -0.49 -4.74 -6.41
C VAL A 73 0.14 -5.48 -5.24
N LEU A 74 1.43 -5.24 -5.00
CA LEU A 74 2.15 -5.86 -3.90
C LEU A 74 2.38 -4.83 -2.80
N VAL A 75 1.77 -5.06 -1.63
CA VAL A 75 1.95 -4.19 -0.48
C VAL A 75 3.25 -4.55 0.22
N LEU A 76 4.17 -3.59 0.26
CA LEU A 76 5.52 -3.78 0.81
C LEU A 76 5.62 -3.38 2.27
N ARG A 77 4.89 -2.35 2.67
CA ARG A 77 5.03 -1.78 4.02
C ARG A 77 3.77 -1.05 4.45
N VAL A 78 3.42 -1.22 5.71
CA VAL A 78 2.37 -0.46 6.39
C VAL A 78 3.00 0.09 7.66
N ALA A 79 3.13 1.41 7.78
CA ALA A 79 3.82 1.99 8.92
C ALA A 79 3.30 3.39 9.24
N HIS A 80 3.55 3.82 10.47
CA HIS A 80 3.29 5.19 10.87
C HIS A 80 4.14 6.14 10.02
N ARG A 81 3.62 7.34 9.75
CA ARG A 81 4.30 8.33 8.90
C ARG A 81 5.76 8.59 9.27
N LYS A 82 6.11 8.41 10.55
CA LYS A 82 7.49 8.63 11.03
C LYS A 82 8.44 7.49 10.65
N ASP A 83 7.91 6.30 10.38
CA ASP A 83 8.72 5.10 10.20
C ASP A 83 8.63 4.50 8.81
N VAL A 84 7.76 5.03 7.94
CA VAL A 84 7.41 4.38 6.68
C VAL A 84 8.61 4.20 5.75
N TYR A 85 9.58 5.09 5.79
CA TYR A 85 10.75 5.01 4.91
C TYR A 85 11.98 4.42 5.58
N ARG A 86 11.88 4.04 6.84
CA ARG A 86 13.01 3.46 7.56
C ARG A 86 13.36 2.10 6.95
N GLY A 87 14.60 1.97 6.48
CA GLY A 87 15.06 0.71 5.88
C GLY A 87 14.68 0.50 4.42
N LEU A 88 14.17 1.53 3.76
CA LEU A 88 13.89 1.46 2.32
C LEU A 88 15.16 1.80 1.49
#